data_066fd58c20790a3587e96bafb31fa268
#
_entry.id   066fd58c20790a3587e96bafb31fa268
#
_cell.length_a   1.000
_cell.length_b   1.000
_cell.length_c   1.000
_cell.angle_alpha   90.00
_cell.angle_beta   90.00
_cell.angle_gamma   90.00
#
_symmetry.space_group_name_H-M   'P 1'
#
loop_
_entity.id
_entity.type
_entity.pdbx_description
1 polymer ?
#
loop_
_entity_poly.entity_id
_entity_poly.type
_entity_poly.pdbx_seq_one_letter_code
_entity_poly.pdbx_strand_id
1 'polypeptide(L)'
;MATMETSRPLAAPENGQASGAHSRPNDLAFLLHAANARMADHLDRAAVEIGLRDMRDWLVLAALADGEQANQLELSRIVCVDKSTLISVLDRLEKQKLVTRTVAPTDRRVRIPRITSAGKRVHAQFAVARDAAETRAFDGIPSAQRKLMLSMLARVAECDLAEA
;
A
#
# COMPACT_ATOMS: atom_id res chain seq x y z
N MET A 1 14.41 42.42 28.32
CA MET A 1 13.08 42.53 27.71
C MET A 1 13.15 41.77 26.39
N ALA A 2 12.68 40.53 26.38
CA ALA A 2 12.68 39.66 25.20
C ALA A 2 11.27 39.72 24.62
N THR A 3 11.17 40.21 23.38
CA THR A 3 9.94 40.28 22.59
C THR A 3 9.56 38.87 22.11
N MET A 4 8.41 38.37 22.57
CA MET A 4 7.78 37.18 22.07
C MET A 4 7.27 37.41 20.65
N GLU A 5 7.84 36.71 19.70
CA GLU A 5 7.40 36.67 18.31
C GLU A 5 6.21 35.71 18.22
N THR A 6 5.02 36.26 18.05
CA THR A 6 3.76 35.53 17.87
C THR A 6 3.76 34.83 16.50
N SER A 7 3.85 33.53 16.52
CA SER A 7 3.68 32.70 15.32
C SER A 7 2.29 32.89 14.71
N ARG A 8 2.25 33.48 13.54
CA ARG A 8 1.06 33.68 12.71
C ARG A 8 0.58 32.31 12.21
N PRO A 9 -0.71 31.94 12.36
CA PRO A 9 -1.23 30.70 11.81
C PRO A 9 -1.15 30.74 10.28
N LEU A 10 -0.70 29.64 9.68
CA LEU A 10 -0.61 29.43 8.23
C LEU A 10 -2.01 29.52 7.66
N ALA A 11 -2.27 30.51 6.81
CA ALA A 11 -3.53 30.65 6.09
C ALA A 11 -3.70 29.47 5.13
N ALA A 12 -4.87 28.85 5.14
CA ALA A 12 -5.26 27.87 4.15
C ALA A 12 -5.25 28.51 2.75
N PRO A 13 -4.86 27.80 1.68
CA PRO A 13 -4.91 28.35 0.34
C PRO A 13 -6.38 28.63 -0.03
N GLU A 14 -6.66 29.89 -0.37
CA GLU A 14 -7.95 30.30 -0.95
C GLU A 14 -8.15 29.60 -2.30
N ASN A 15 -9.13 28.69 -2.34
CA ASN A 15 -9.52 28.01 -3.57
C ASN A 15 -10.12 29.02 -4.55
N GLY A 16 -9.36 29.35 -5.61
CA GLY A 16 -9.87 29.99 -6.81
C GLY A 16 -10.99 29.15 -7.42
N GLN A 17 -12.15 29.73 -7.59
CA GLN A 17 -13.37 29.14 -8.15
C GLN A 17 -13.10 28.64 -9.57
N ALA A 18 -12.95 27.31 -9.72
CA ALA A 18 -13.10 26.63 -11.01
C ALA A 18 -14.54 26.12 -11.12
N SER A 19 -15.24 26.63 -12.10
CA SER A 19 -16.62 26.34 -12.50
C SER A 19 -16.90 24.83 -12.57
N GLY A 20 -17.94 24.33 -11.88
CA GLY A 20 -18.60 23.06 -12.17
C GLY A 20 -18.07 21.81 -11.47
N ALA A 21 -17.10 21.90 -10.57
CA ALA A 21 -16.65 20.73 -9.79
C ALA A 21 -17.57 20.51 -8.59
N HIS A 22 -18.28 19.37 -8.57
CA HIS A 22 -18.94 18.91 -7.35
C HIS A 22 -17.93 18.92 -6.20
N SER A 23 -18.27 19.59 -5.08
CA SER A 23 -17.45 19.58 -3.87
C SER A 23 -17.31 18.13 -3.41
N ARG A 24 -16.08 17.63 -3.38
CA ARG A 24 -15.82 16.27 -2.87
C ARG A 24 -15.89 16.31 -1.35
N PRO A 25 -16.49 15.28 -0.72
CA PRO A 25 -16.42 15.15 0.71
C PRO A 25 -14.97 15.24 1.22
N ASN A 26 -14.76 15.97 2.32
CA ASN A 26 -13.46 16.12 2.95
C ASN A 26 -13.40 15.29 4.25
N ASP A 27 -13.92 14.07 4.20
CA ASP A 27 -13.83 13.10 5.27
C ASP A 27 -12.75 12.06 4.98
N LEU A 28 -12.24 11.45 6.05
CA LEU A 28 -11.11 10.51 5.97
C LEU A 28 -11.41 9.31 5.06
N ALA A 29 -12.61 8.74 5.17
CA ALA A 29 -12.97 7.54 4.41
C ALA A 29 -13.02 7.83 2.91
N PHE A 30 -13.64 8.96 2.51
CA PHE A 30 -13.70 9.37 1.11
C PHE A 30 -12.30 9.67 0.56
N LEU A 31 -11.47 10.40 1.32
CA LEU A 31 -10.12 10.75 0.88
C LEU A 31 -9.22 9.53 0.73
N LEU A 32 -9.27 8.58 1.68
CA LEU A 32 -8.54 7.32 1.57
C LEU A 32 -9.00 6.50 0.37
N HIS A 33 -10.33 6.39 0.16
CA HIS A 33 -10.88 5.69 -1.01
C HIS A 33 -10.42 6.32 -2.32
N ALA A 34 -10.55 7.65 -2.45
CA ALA A 34 -10.19 8.36 -3.66
C ALA A 34 -8.68 8.31 -3.95
N ALA A 35 -7.85 8.44 -2.92
CA ALA A 35 -6.40 8.33 -3.05
C ALA A 35 -5.99 6.90 -3.47
N ASN A 36 -6.55 5.88 -2.79
CA ASN A 36 -6.29 4.49 -3.14
C ASN A 36 -6.70 4.17 -4.58
N ALA A 37 -7.89 4.59 -5.04
CA ALA A 37 -8.35 4.32 -6.39
C ALA A 37 -7.40 4.89 -7.46
N ARG A 38 -6.88 6.10 -7.25
CA ARG A 38 -5.95 6.75 -8.18
C ARG A 38 -4.56 6.11 -8.17
N MET A 39 -4.06 5.77 -6.99
CA MET A 39 -2.79 5.07 -6.86
C MET A 39 -2.87 3.67 -7.47
N ALA A 40 -3.94 2.91 -7.19
CA ALA A 40 -4.16 1.58 -7.72
C ALA A 40 -4.20 1.56 -9.24
N ASP A 41 -4.96 2.46 -9.89
CA ASP A 41 -5.03 2.53 -11.36
C ASP A 41 -3.64 2.74 -12.01
N HIS A 42 -2.79 3.56 -11.40
CA HIS A 42 -1.43 3.77 -11.88
C HIS A 42 -0.55 2.55 -11.64
N LEU A 43 -0.61 1.97 -10.44
CA LEU A 43 0.23 0.85 -10.03
C LEU A 43 -0.21 -0.46 -10.70
N ASP A 44 -1.50 -0.66 -10.97
CA ASP A 44 -1.99 -1.82 -11.72
C ASP A 44 -1.44 -1.83 -13.16
N ARG A 45 -1.37 -0.67 -13.81
CA ARG A 45 -0.73 -0.56 -15.13
C ARG A 45 0.75 -0.91 -15.08
N ALA A 46 1.48 -0.38 -14.10
CA ALA A 46 2.89 -0.71 -13.90
C ALA A 46 3.11 -2.20 -13.57
N ALA A 47 2.20 -2.82 -12.83
CA ALA A 47 2.24 -4.25 -12.52
C ALA A 47 2.14 -5.10 -13.81
N VAL A 48 1.23 -4.74 -14.71
CA VAL A 48 1.05 -5.45 -16.00
C VAL A 48 2.31 -5.36 -16.88
N GLU A 49 2.99 -4.22 -16.90
CA GLU A 49 4.22 -4.03 -17.67
C GLU A 49 5.37 -4.98 -17.26
N ILE A 50 5.38 -5.42 -16.01
CA ILE A 50 6.38 -6.35 -15.48
C ILE A 50 5.87 -7.80 -15.34
N GLY A 51 4.70 -8.10 -15.91
CA GLY A 51 4.13 -9.46 -15.96
C GLY A 51 3.32 -9.86 -14.72
N LEU A 52 2.99 -8.94 -13.83
CA LEU A 52 2.00 -9.13 -12.77
C LEU A 52 0.60 -8.84 -13.32
N ARG A 53 -0.43 -9.30 -12.63
CA ARG A 53 -1.82 -9.03 -13.02
C ARG A 53 -2.27 -7.64 -12.56
N ASP A 54 -1.99 -7.31 -11.29
CA ASP A 54 -2.39 -6.08 -10.63
C ASP A 54 -1.47 -5.82 -9.41
N MET A 55 -1.68 -4.72 -8.73
CA MET A 55 -0.92 -4.33 -7.54
C MET A 55 -1.00 -5.35 -6.40
N ARG A 56 -2.07 -6.17 -6.31
CA ARG A 56 -2.22 -7.18 -5.25
C ARG A 56 -1.16 -8.26 -5.35
N ASP A 57 -0.73 -8.62 -6.57
CA ASP A 57 0.39 -9.53 -6.77
C ASP A 57 1.65 -8.99 -6.11
N TRP A 58 1.93 -7.69 -6.29
CA TRP A 58 3.07 -7.06 -5.67
C TRP A 58 2.92 -6.94 -4.15
N LEU A 59 1.73 -6.61 -3.61
CA LEU A 59 1.51 -6.54 -2.16
C LEU A 59 1.84 -7.87 -1.47
N VAL A 60 1.46 -8.99 -2.09
CA VAL A 60 1.82 -10.33 -1.59
C VAL A 60 3.33 -10.56 -1.66
N LEU A 61 3.97 -10.20 -2.77
CA LEU A 61 5.43 -10.31 -2.89
C LEU A 61 6.17 -9.44 -1.87
N ALA A 62 5.67 -8.21 -1.61
CA ALA A 62 6.23 -7.30 -0.62
C ALA A 62 6.15 -7.88 0.80
N ALA A 63 4.97 -8.34 1.21
CA ALA A 63 4.77 -8.96 2.53
C ALA A 63 5.66 -10.21 2.74
N LEU A 64 5.91 -10.97 1.67
CA LEU A 64 6.81 -12.13 1.72
C LEU A 64 8.30 -11.74 1.66
N ALA A 65 8.64 -10.56 1.15
CA ALA A 65 10.02 -10.08 1.04
C ALA A 65 10.58 -9.63 2.39
N ASP A 66 9.73 -9.15 3.30
CA ASP A 66 10.11 -8.71 4.66
C ASP A 66 10.59 -9.86 5.57
N GLY A 67 10.47 -11.10 5.09
CA GLY A 67 11.13 -12.27 5.71
C GLY A 67 10.33 -12.94 6.82
N GLU A 68 9.19 -12.42 7.21
CA GLU A 68 8.31 -13.06 8.18
C GLU A 68 7.65 -14.31 7.60
N GLN A 69 7.67 -15.42 8.39
CA GLN A 69 7.01 -16.65 8.00
C GLN A 69 5.53 -16.58 8.35
N ALA A 70 4.75 -15.97 7.49
CA ALA A 70 3.31 -15.89 7.66
C ALA A 70 2.62 -17.08 6.95
N ASN A 71 1.66 -17.70 7.63
CA ASN A 71 0.73 -18.63 6.98
C ASN A 71 -0.27 -17.83 6.12
N GLN A 72 -1.11 -18.53 5.34
CA GLN A 72 -2.03 -17.86 4.42
C GLN A 72 -3.04 -16.95 5.14
N LEU A 73 -3.49 -17.29 6.35
CA LEU A 73 -4.43 -16.47 7.12
C LEU A 73 -3.76 -15.18 7.62
N GLU A 74 -2.56 -15.29 8.16
CA GLU A 74 -1.76 -14.14 8.58
C GLU A 74 -1.45 -13.23 7.39
N LEU A 75 -1.03 -13.80 6.26
CA LEU A 75 -0.73 -13.05 5.05
C LEU A 75 -1.96 -12.31 4.50
N SER A 76 -3.18 -12.90 4.57
CA SER A 76 -4.40 -12.21 4.13
C SER A 76 -4.71 -10.97 4.99
N ARG A 77 -4.41 -11.02 6.28
CA ARG A 77 -4.54 -9.87 7.17
C ARG A 77 -3.50 -8.79 6.88
N ILE A 78 -2.23 -9.17 6.68
CA ILE A 78 -1.14 -8.25 6.35
C ILE A 78 -1.45 -7.47 5.06
N VAL A 79 -1.91 -8.17 4.01
CA VAL A 79 -2.19 -7.52 2.71
C VAL A 79 -3.62 -6.99 2.58
N CYS A 80 -4.43 -7.09 3.65
CA CYS A 80 -5.81 -6.60 3.72
C CYS A 80 -6.69 -7.11 2.56
N VAL A 81 -6.60 -8.40 2.23
CA VAL A 81 -7.47 -9.06 1.24
C VAL A 81 -8.19 -10.25 1.85
N ASP A 82 -9.34 -10.61 1.30
CA ASP A 82 -10.06 -11.80 1.70
C ASP A 82 -9.29 -13.08 1.32
N LYS A 83 -9.62 -14.19 2.01
CA LYS A 83 -8.94 -15.46 1.84
C LYS A 83 -9.01 -16.00 0.41
N SER A 84 -10.13 -15.84 -0.28
CA SER A 84 -10.33 -16.35 -1.64
C SER A 84 -9.49 -15.56 -2.65
N THR A 85 -9.44 -14.25 -2.49
CA THR A 85 -8.55 -13.37 -3.26
C THR A 85 -7.08 -13.73 -3.04
N LEU A 86 -6.65 -13.92 -1.78
CA LEU A 86 -5.26 -14.31 -1.49
C LEU A 86 -4.90 -15.64 -2.16
N ILE A 87 -5.77 -16.67 -2.05
CA ILE A 87 -5.50 -17.97 -2.69
C ILE A 87 -5.32 -17.80 -4.19
N SER A 88 -6.19 -17.04 -4.86
CA SER A 88 -6.10 -16.77 -6.29
C SER A 88 -4.80 -16.05 -6.68
N VAL A 89 -4.34 -15.09 -5.85
CA VAL A 89 -3.05 -14.42 -6.04
C VAL A 89 -1.89 -15.39 -5.88
N LEU A 90 -1.87 -16.18 -4.80
CA LEU A 90 -0.81 -17.15 -4.54
C LEU A 90 -0.71 -18.23 -5.64
N ASP A 91 -1.85 -18.74 -6.13
CA ASP A 91 -1.89 -19.71 -7.22
C ASP A 91 -1.28 -19.16 -8.50
N ARG A 92 -1.57 -17.89 -8.81
CA ARG A 92 -1.00 -17.19 -9.96
C ARG A 92 0.50 -16.98 -9.82
N LEU A 93 0.95 -16.47 -8.68
CA LEU A 93 2.37 -16.23 -8.40
C LEU A 93 3.18 -17.52 -8.36
N GLU A 94 2.60 -18.61 -7.86
CA GLU A 94 3.25 -19.93 -7.86
C GLU A 94 3.36 -20.48 -9.28
N LYS A 95 2.31 -20.35 -10.10
CA LYS A 95 2.36 -20.71 -11.53
C LYS A 95 3.45 -19.94 -12.29
N GLN A 96 3.68 -18.69 -11.93
CA GLN A 96 4.76 -17.85 -12.46
C GLN A 96 6.13 -18.13 -11.81
N LYS A 97 6.20 -19.05 -10.83
CA LYS A 97 7.42 -19.38 -10.08
C LYS A 97 8.00 -18.19 -9.27
N LEU A 98 7.17 -17.21 -8.97
CA LEU A 98 7.54 -16.05 -8.14
C LEU A 98 7.41 -16.36 -6.64
N VAL A 99 6.55 -17.30 -6.28
CA VAL A 99 6.31 -17.81 -4.92
C VAL A 99 6.35 -19.33 -4.97
N THR A 100 6.75 -19.95 -3.86
CA THR A 100 6.60 -21.38 -3.59
C THR A 100 5.80 -21.58 -2.31
N ARG A 101 5.08 -22.69 -2.19
CA ARG A 101 4.34 -23.05 -0.98
C ARG A 101 4.91 -24.33 -0.38
N THR A 102 5.46 -24.24 0.83
CA THR A 102 5.99 -25.37 1.58
C THR A 102 5.02 -25.83 2.65
N VAL A 103 5.06 -27.09 3.01
CA VAL A 103 4.29 -27.63 4.14
C VAL A 103 4.91 -27.12 5.43
N ALA A 104 4.09 -26.67 6.39
CA ALA A 104 4.59 -26.28 7.69
C ALA A 104 5.17 -27.51 8.44
N PRO A 105 6.29 -27.37 9.16
CA PRO A 105 6.90 -28.48 9.90
C PRO A 105 5.98 -29.07 10.99
N THR A 106 5.13 -28.22 11.56
CA THR A 106 4.24 -28.56 12.69
C THR A 106 2.86 -29.03 12.27
N ASP A 107 2.40 -28.69 11.08
CA ASP A 107 1.08 -29.09 10.55
C ASP A 107 1.11 -29.26 9.02
N ARG A 108 0.94 -30.49 8.56
CA ARG A 108 0.93 -30.83 7.14
C ARG A 108 -0.24 -30.22 6.35
N ARG A 109 -1.26 -29.69 7.01
CA ARG A 109 -2.39 -29.00 6.39
C ARG A 109 -2.10 -27.53 6.10
N VAL A 110 -1.12 -26.96 6.81
CA VAL A 110 -0.73 -25.56 6.67
C VAL A 110 0.30 -25.41 5.55
N ARG A 111 0.07 -24.46 4.67
CA ARG A 111 0.99 -24.06 3.61
C ARG A 111 1.59 -22.70 3.95
N ILE A 112 2.92 -22.64 3.92
CA ILE A 112 3.68 -21.40 4.13
C ILE A 112 4.20 -20.94 2.79
N PRO A 113 3.70 -19.80 2.27
CA PRO A 113 4.22 -19.20 1.05
C PRO A 113 5.60 -18.59 1.30
N ARG A 114 6.47 -18.67 0.30
CA ARG A 114 7.81 -18.07 0.33
C ARG A 114 8.11 -17.43 -1.01
N ILE A 115 8.67 -16.24 -0.98
CA ILE A 115 9.13 -15.56 -2.18
C ILE A 115 10.37 -16.26 -2.75
N THR A 116 10.42 -16.44 -4.05
CA THR A 116 11.60 -16.97 -4.75
C THR A 116 12.59 -15.85 -5.12
N SER A 117 13.79 -16.22 -5.60
CA SER A 117 14.72 -15.24 -6.17
C SER A 117 14.14 -14.49 -7.38
N ALA A 118 13.30 -15.14 -8.18
CA ALA A 118 12.58 -14.50 -9.28
C ALA A 118 11.54 -13.51 -8.73
N GLY A 119 10.76 -13.90 -7.71
CA GLY A 119 9.80 -13.02 -7.04
C GLY A 119 10.47 -11.78 -6.44
N LYS A 120 11.64 -11.94 -5.81
CA LYS A 120 12.40 -10.79 -5.27
C LYS A 120 12.82 -9.81 -6.37
N ARG A 121 13.22 -10.30 -7.54
CA ARG A 121 13.55 -9.41 -8.66
C ARG A 121 12.33 -8.64 -9.17
N VAL A 122 11.20 -9.30 -9.34
CA VAL A 122 9.95 -8.65 -9.77
C VAL A 122 9.48 -7.65 -8.72
N HIS A 123 9.54 -7.99 -7.42
CA HIS A 123 9.26 -7.06 -6.33
C HIS A 123 10.13 -5.78 -6.41
N ALA A 124 11.45 -5.94 -6.64
CA ALA A 124 12.36 -4.81 -6.77
C ALA A 124 12.09 -3.95 -8.04
N GLN A 125 11.71 -4.58 -9.15
CA GLN A 125 11.33 -3.84 -10.37
C GLN A 125 10.07 -2.99 -10.15
N PHE A 126 9.08 -3.50 -9.44
CA PHE A 126 7.87 -2.74 -9.12
C PHE A 126 8.15 -1.55 -8.19
N ALA A 127 9.14 -1.65 -7.32
CA ALA A 127 9.50 -0.57 -6.40
C ALA A 127 9.81 0.74 -7.15
N VAL A 128 10.40 0.67 -8.33
CA VAL A 128 10.68 1.86 -9.16
C VAL A 128 9.39 2.58 -9.56
N ALA A 129 8.37 1.85 -10.01
CA ALA A 129 7.08 2.44 -10.40
C ALA A 129 6.34 3.00 -9.18
N ARG A 130 6.38 2.29 -8.05
CA ARG A 130 5.82 2.74 -6.78
C ARG A 130 6.46 4.05 -6.33
N ASP A 131 7.79 4.13 -6.32
CA ASP A 131 8.53 5.32 -5.87
C ASP A 131 8.25 6.53 -6.78
N ALA A 132 8.10 6.30 -8.09
CA ALA A 132 7.70 7.34 -9.03
C ALA A 132 6.26 7.83 -8.77
N ALA A 133 5.33 6.93 -8.48
CA ALA A 133 3.95 7.26 -8.13
C ALA A 133 3.89 8.07 -6.82
N GLU A 134 4.61 7.65 -5.80
CA GLU A 134 4.71 8.37 -4.54
C GLU A 134 5.31 9.76 -4.72
N THR A 135 6.39 9.88 -5.50
CA THR A 135 7.03 11.17 -5.78
C THR A 135 6.03 12.15 -6.40
N ARG A 136 5.22 11.70 -7.37
CA ARG A 136 4.17 12.53 -7.97
C ARG A 136 3.05 12.88 -6.99
N ALA A 137 2.63 11.90 -6.16
CA ALA A 137 1.57 12.12 -5.17
C ALA A 137 1.96 13.15 -4.11
N PHE A 138 3.24 13.26 -3.81
CA PHE A 138 3.79 14.20 -2.84
C PHE A 138 4.48 15.43 -3.46
N ASP A 139 4.26 15.69 -4.75
CA ASP A 139 4.84 16.86 -5.40
C ASP A 139 4.37 18.15 -4.70
N GLY A 140 5.32 19.05 -4.43
CA GLY A 140 5.08 20.28 -3.67
C GLY A 140 4.83 20.10 -2.17
N ILE A 141 4.83 18.89 -1.63
CA ILE A 141 4.63 18.64 -0.19
C ILE A 141 6.00 18.51 0.52
N PRO A 142 6.27 19.33 1.56
CA PRO A 142 7.50 19.24 2.32
C PRO A 142 7.74 17.85 2.93
N SER A 143 9.00 17.41 2.96
CA SER A 143 9.36 16.05 3.43
C SER A 143 8.91 15.74 4.85
N ALA A 144 8.88 16.74 5.74
CA ALA A 144 8.37 16.59 7.11
C ALA A 144 6.85 16.28 7.13
N GLN A 145 6.07 16.94 6.28
CA GLN A 145 4.62 16.70 6.16
C GLN A 145 4.34 15.34 5.53
N ARG A 146 5.12 14.93 4.51
CA ARG A 146 5.06 13.58 3.94
C ARG A 146 5.29 12.51 5.02
N LYS A 147 6.37 12.64 5.81
CA LYS A 147 6.66 11.71 6.91
C LYS A 147 5.54 11.65 7.93
N LEU A 148 5.00 12.81 8.32
CA LEU A 148 3.89 12.88 9.26
C LEU A 148 2.64 12.18 8.72
N MET A 149 2.26 12.42 7.46
CA MET A 149 1.12 11.76 6.82
C MET A 149 1.30 10.23 6.79
N LEU A 150 2.47 9.73 6.38
CA LEU A 150 2.74 8.29 6.35
C LEU A 150 2.68 7.68 7.75
N SER A 151 3.19 8.35 8.78
CA SER A 151 3.11 7.86 10.16
C SER A 151 1.67 7.84 10.70
N MET A 152 0.84 8.82 10.32
CA MET A 152 -0.59 8.83 10.68
C MET A 152 -1.35 7.71 9.97
N LEU A 153 -1.10 7.49 8.67
CA LEU A 153 -1.71 6.40 7.92
C LEU A 153 -1.33 5.02 8.48
N ALA A 154 -0.07 4.83 8.88
CA ALA A 154 0.38 3.59 9.53
C ALA A 154 -0.42 3.33 10.82
N ARG A 155 -0.58 4.35 11.68
CA ARG A 155 -1.40 4.22 12.89
C ARG A 155 -2.87 3.90 12.61
N VAL A 156 -3.45 4.50 11.56
CA VAL A 156 -4.83 4.18 11.14
C VAL A 156 -4.93 2.75 10.65
N ALA A 157 -3.92 2.27 9.91
CA ALA A 157 -3.89 0.90 9.39
C ALA A 157 -3.74 -0.18 10.50
N GLU A 158 -3.13 0.18 11.63
CA GLU A 158 -2.95 -0.69 12.80
C GLU A 158 -4.11 -0.60 13.81
N CYS A 159 -5.01 0.41 13.66
CA CYS A 159 -6.11 0.62 14.59
C CYS A 159 -7.19 -0.46 14.41
N ASP A 160 -7.58 -1.11 15.51
CA ASP A 160 -8.77 -1.96 15.53
C ASP A 160 -10.02 -1.09 15.66
N LEU A 161 -10.70 -0.85 14.54
CA LEU A 161 -11.94 -0.04 14.52
C LEU A 161 -13.17 -0.81 15.01
N ALA A 162 -13.03 -2.09 15.37
CA ALA A 162 -14.13 -2.91 15.87
C ALA A 162 -14.38 -2.73 17.37
N GLU A 163 -13.44 -2.12 18.11
CA GLU A 163 -13.54 -1.89 19.56
C GLU A 163 -14.08 -0.50 19.93
N ALA A 164 -14.66 0.26 18.98
CA ALA A 164 -15.18 1.60 19.23
C ALA A 164 -16.69 1.62 19.52
#